data_e65b8c59070373041a3689a08e365325
#
_entry.id   e65b8c59070373041a3689a08e365325
#
_cell.length_a   1.000
_cell.length_b   1.000
_cell.length_c   1.000
_cell.angle_alpha   90.00
_cell.angle_beta   90.00
_cell.angle_gamma   90.00
#
_symmetry.space_group_name_H-M   'P 1'
#
loop_
_entity.id
_entity.type
_entity.pdbx_description
1 polymer ?
#
loop_
_entity_poly.entity_id
_entity_poly.type
_entity_poly.pdbx_seq_one_letter_code
_entity_poly.pdbx_strand_id
1 'polypeptide(L)'
;MPRFAANLTMMYPDLPFLDRFEAAAKDGFKAVEYLFPYAYPAAELAARLKGNGLQQVLFNMPPGGMTKDEMTSGWDRGLRGTACLPGREAEFRTGLAWALEYAEVLDCPRVHTVVGVRPEGLSAQQADQTLVTNLKWAAQQAAKAGRDLMLEPINTRNIPGFHLQRQDHAHAILEAVGADNVKVQMDLFHCQIVEGDLSTKISQYLPTGRVGHFQFADVPARHEPGSGELNWDHLFALIDRISAETGWDGWVGCEYIPADTSSGGTSRGLAWMQKYR
;
A
#
# COMPACT_ATOMS: atom_id res chain seq x y z
N MET A 1 -6.91 -19.56 2.93
CA MET A 1 -6.95 -18.85 1.63
C MET A 1 -6.65 -17.38 1.86
N PRO A 2 -5.89 -16.72 0.98
CA PRO A 2 -5.57 -15.32 1.14
C PRO A 2 -6.82 -14.46 1.24
N ARG A 3 -6.78 -13.42 2.06
CA ARG A 3 -7.87 -12.45 2.20
C ARG A 3 -7.61 -11.28 1.25
N PHE A 4 -8.49 -11.04 0.28
CA PHE A 4 -8.32 -10.00 -0.71
C PHE A 4 -9.02 -8.70 -0.32
N ALA A 5 -8.34 -7.56 -0.54
CA ALA A 5 -8.88 -6.22 -0.40
C ALA A 5 -8.95 -5.54 -1.78
N ALA A 6 -10.08 -4.91 -2.12
CA ALA A 6 -10.18 -4.17 -3.38
C ALA A 6 -9.47 -2.81 -3.25
N ASN A 7 -8.58 -2.48 -4.20
CA ASN A 7 -7.99 -1.16 -4.28
C ASN A 7 -8.92 -0.20 -5.03
N LEU A 8 -9.64 0.64 -4.30
CA LEU A 8 -10.66 1.52 -4.88
C LEU A 8 -10.09 2.70 -5.67
N THR A 9 -8.79 2.96 -5.60
CA THR A 9 -8.17 3.95 -6.48
C THR A 9 -8.08 3.42 -7.91
N MET A 10 -7.82 2.13 -8.09
CA MET A 10 -7.57 1.52 -9.40
C MET A 10 -8.76 0.74 -9.95
N MET A 11 -9.46 0.00 -9.09
CA MET A 11 -10.62 -0.82 -9.49
C MET A 11 -11.89 0.05 -9.64
N TYR A 12 -12.82 -0.40 -10.45
CA TYR A 12 -14.09 0.27 -10.75
C TYR A 12 -13.93 1.68 -11.37
N PRO A 13 -13.05 1.86 -12.37
CA PRO A 13 -12.76 3.19 -12.92
C PRO A 13 -13.95 3.85 -13.62
N ASP A 14 -14.94 3.06 -14.00
CA ASP A 14 -16.22 3.49 -14.59
C ASP A 14 -17.17 4.16 -13.58
N LEU A 15 -16.89 4.07 -12.28
CA LEU A 15 -17.73 4.61 -11.22
C LEU A 15 -17.07 5.81 -10.51
N PRO A 16 -17.88 6.78 -10.02
CA PRO A 16 -17.42 7.77 -9.05
C PRO A 16 -16.82 7.09 -7.81
N PHE A 17 -15.78 7.67 -7.21
CA PHE A 17 -15.03 7.02 -6.13
C PHE A 17 -15.92 6.52 -4.98
N LEU A 18 -16.88 7.33 -4.52
CA LEU A 18 -17.75 6.96 -3.39
C LEU A 18 -18.72 5.80 -3.72
N ASP A 19 -18.99 5.51 -4.99
CA ASP A 19 -19.85 4.41 -5.40
C ASP A 19 -19.08 3.09 -5.54
N ARG A 20 -17.74 3.15 -5.59
CA ARG A 20 -16.85 1.98 -5.65
C ARG A 20 -16.94 1.11 -4.40
N PHE A 21 -17.29 1.66 -3.25
CA PHE A 21 -17.50 0.92 -2.00
C PHE A 21 -18.64 -0.10 -2.14
N GLU A 22 -19.79 0.33 -2.67
CA GLU A 22 -20.92 -0.55 -2.89
C GLU A 22 -20.61 -1.62 -3.96
N ALA A 23 -19.92 -1.23 -5.03
CA ALA A 23 -19.51 -2.15 -6.09
C ALA A 23 -18.57 -3.25 -5.54
N ALA A 24 -17.56 -2.90 -4.75
CA ALA A 24 -16.66 -3.86 -4.13
C ALA A 24 -17.40 -4.82 -3.18
N ALA A 25 -18.34 -4.31 -2.39
CA ALA A 25 -19.16 -5.15 -1.50
C ALA A 25 -20.05 -6.11 -2.28
N LYS A 26 -20.68 -5.67 -3.37
CA LYS A 26 -21.50 -6.51 -4.28
C LYS A 26 -20.65 -7.62 -4.92
N ASP A 27 -19.40 -7.33 -5.27
CA ASP A 27 -18.45 -8.30 -5.80
C ASP A 27 -17.85 -9.22 -4.73
N GLY A 28 -18.28 -9.09 -3.47
CA GLY A 28 -17.98 -10.01 -2.37
C GLY A 28 -16.73 -9.66 -1.57
N PHE A 29 -16.08 -8.53 -1.82
CA PHE A 29 -14.98 -8.06 -0.97
C PHE A 29 -15.49 -7.75 0.45
N LYS A 30 -14.61 -7.98 1.44
CA LYS A 30 -14.85 -7.64 2.85
C LYS A 30 -13.93 -6.52 3.33
N ALA A 31 -12.93 -6.20 2.53
CA ALA A 31 -11.98 -5.14 2.80
C ALA A 31 -11.66 -4.34 1.54
N VAL A 32 -11.27 -3.09 1.77
CA VAL A 32 -10.84 -2.17 0.72
C VAL A 32 -9.58 -1.43 1.16
N GLU A 33 -8.84 -0.96 0.16
CA GLU A 33 -7.73 -0.03 0.30
C GLU A 33 -7.85 1.04 -0.78
N TYR A 34 -7.19 2.15 -0.60
CA TYR A 34 -7.05 3.20 -1.63
C TYR A 34 -5.89 4.11 -1.29
N LEU A 35 -5.36 4.85 -2.28
CA LEU A 35 -4.15 5.63 -2.08
C LEU A 35 -4.39 6.83 -1.15
N PHE A 36 -5.14 7.83 -1.60
CA PHE A 36 -5.26 9.11 -0.89
C PHE A 36 -6.73 9.45 -0.59
N PRO A 37 -7.17 9.36 0.67
CA PRO A 37 -8.57 9.62 1.05
C PRO A 37 -8.95 11.11 1.14
N TYR A 38 -7.99 12.01 1.07
CA TYR A 38 -8.04 13.38 1.59
C TYR A 38 -8.95 14.34 0.83
N ALA A 39 -9.43 13.95 -0.34
CA ALA A 39 -10.45 14.70 -1.08
C ALA A 39 -11.86 14.59 -0.48
N TYR A 40 -12.05 13.66 0.45
CA TYR A 40 -13.35 13.38 1.09
C TYR A 40 -13.23 13.48 2.61
N PRO A 41 -14.26 13.99 3.32
CA PRO A 41 -14.27 13.94 4.78
C PRO A 41 -14.16 12.50 5.30
N ALA A 42 -13.32 12.26 6.30
CA ALA A 42 -13.12 10.93 6.87
C ALA A 42 -14.43 10.29 7.36
N ALA A 43 -15.34 11.10 7.94
CA ALA A 43 -16.65 10.63 8.41
C ALA A 43 -17.55 10.12 7.26
N GLU A 44 -17.46 10.71 6.05
CA GLU A 44 -18.18 10.24 4.87
C GLU A 44 -17.65 8.87 4.41
N LEU A 45 -16.32 8.72 4.35
CA LEU A 45 -15.69 7.44 4.01
C LEU A 45 -16.05 6.36 5.03
N ALA A 46 -16.03 6.68 6.34
CA ALA A 46 -16.43 5.76 7.40
C ALA A 46 -17.91 5.33 7.24
N ALA A 47 -18.79 6.26 6.85
CA ALA A 47 -20.20 5.93 6.58
C ALA A 47 -20.35 4.98 5.38
N ARG A 48 -19.54 5.16 4.30
CA ARG A 48 -19.53 4.25 3.14
C ARG A 48 -19.00 2.86 3.52
N LEU A 49 -17.92 2.77 4.30
CA LEU A 49 -17.40 1.51 4.81
C LEU A 49 -18.46 0.76 5.64
N LYS A 50 -19.03 1.43 6.64
CA LYS A 50 -20.04 0.85 7.52
C LYS A 50 -21.30 0.43 6.75
N GLY A 51 -21.80 1.28 5.86
CA GLY A 51 -23.03 1.02 5.08
C GLY A 51 -22.91 -0.20 4.15
N ASN A 52 -21.67 -0.55 3.75
CA ASN A 52 -21.39 -1.67 2.86
C ASN A 52 -20.76 -2.88 3.57
N GLY A 53 -20.57 -2.82 4.89
CA GLY A 53 -19.96 -3.90 5.66
C GLY A 53 -18.49 -4.17 5.26
N LEU A 54 -17.75 -3.12 4.90
CA LEU A 54 -16.36 -3.16 4.48
C LEU A 54 -15.42 -2.68 5.58
N GLN A 55 -14.22 -3.26 5.63
CA GLN A 55 -13.11 -2.80 6.45
C GLN A 55 -12.10 -2.03 5.60
N GLN A 56 -11.64 -0.86 6.07
CA GLN A 56 -10.47 -0.19 5.51
C GLN A 56 -9.20 -0.87 6.03
N VAL A 57 -8.29 -1.30 5.16
CA VAL A 57 -7.10 -2.05 5.58
C VAL A 57 -5.77 -1.35 5.33
N LEU A 58 -5.75 -0.39 4.41
CA LEU A 58 -4.58 0.41 4.07
C LEU A 58 -5.00 1.70 3.35
N PHE A 59 -4.28 2.78 3.59
CA PHE A 59 -4.23 3.95 2.73
C PHE A 59 -2.88 4.67 2.90
N ASN A 60 -2.56 5.60 1.99
CA ASN A 60 -1.29 6.31 2.02
C ASN A 60 -1.39 7.61 2.83
N MET A 61 -0.34 7.92 3.59
CA MET A 61 -0.17 9.28 4.09
C MET A 61 -0.01 10.27 2.92
N PRO A 62 -0.28 11.58 3.12
CA PRO A 62 -0.09 12.57 2.07
C PRO A 62 1.31 12.50 1.45
N PRO A 63 1.45 12.66 0.13
CA PRO A 63 2.74 12.56 -0.55
C PRO A 63 3.65 13.77 -0.33
N GLY A 64 3.17 14.79 0.37
CA GLY A 64 3.82 16.04 0.71
C GLY A 64 2.82 17.18 0.79
N GLY A 65 3.29 18.38 1.21
CA GLY A 65 2.47 19.56 1.43
C GLY A 65 2.40 19.94 2.92
N MET A 66 2.22 21.24 3.20
CA MET A 66 2.10 21.78 4.55
C MET A 66 0.66 22.13 4.92
N THR A 67 -0.18 22.40 3.93
CA THR A 67 -1.60 22.67 4.10
C THR A 67 -2.45 21.49 3.60
N LYS A 68 -3.71 21.41 4.06
CA LYS A 68 -4.63 20.34 3.60
C LYS A 68 -4.81 20.35 2.08
N ASP A 69 -4.92 21.53 1.47
CA ASP A 69 -5.06 21.67 0.02
C ASP A 69 -3.81 21.18 -0.74
N GLU A 70 -2.63 21.54 -0.24
CA GLU A 70 -1.36 21.07 -0.81
C GLU A 70 -1.20 19.55 -0.67
N MET A 71 -1.55 19.00 0.47
CA MET A 71 -1.48 17.57 0.75
C MET A 71 -2.48 16.78 -0.12
N THR A 72 -3.71 17.28 -0.28
CA THR A 72 -4.75 16.65 -1.10
C THR A 72 -4.36 16.62 -2.58
N SER A 73 -3.82 17.73 -3.11
CA SER A 73 -3.40 17.83 -4.52
C SER A 73 -1.96 17.36 -4.78
N GLY A 74 -1.23 16.97 -3.75
CA GLY A 74 0.21 16.72 -3.81
C GLY A 74 0.62 15.69 -4.86
N TRP A 75 -0.12 14.58 -4.95
CA TRP A 75 0.17 13.54 -5.92
C TRP A 75 0.02 14.01 -7.37
N ASP A 76 -1.05 14.73 -7.67
CA ASP A 76 -1.32 15.29 -9.00
C ASP A 76 -0.29 16.35 -9.40
N ARG A 77 0.27 17.05 -8.39
CA ARG A 77 1.37 18.02 -8.56
C ARG A 77 2.75 17.37 -8.64
N GLY A 78 2.84 16.05 -8.64
CA GLY A 78 4.09 15.31 -8.79
C GLY A 78 4.85 15.01 -7.49
N LEU A 79 4.28 15.29 -6.31
CA LEU A 79 4.90 14.89 -5.04
C LEU A 79 4.80 13.36 -4.88
N ARG A 80 5.88 12.76 -4.37
CA ARG A 80 6.02 11.29 -4.28
C ARG A 80 6.54 10.84 -2.92
N GLY A 81 6.28 11.61 -1.85
CA GLY A 81 6.74 11.32 -0.50
C GLY A 81 7.86 12.24 -0.04
N THR A 82 8.02 12.35 1.26
CA THR A 82 8.98 13.24 1.91
C THR A 82 9.83 12.55 2.97
N ALA A 83 9.56 11.25 3.24
CA ALA A 83 10.16 10.55 4.37
C ALA A 83 11.69 10.43 4.27
N CYS A 84 12.27 10.33 3.06
CA CYS A 84 13.72 10.24 2.84
C CYS A 84 14.39 11.58 2.51
N LEU A 85 13.68 12.71 2.58
CA LEU A 85 14.15 14.01 2.10
C LEU A 85 14.61 14.91 3.26
N PRO A 86 15.94 15.18 3.39
CA PRO A 86 16.44 16.12 4.38
C PRO A 86 15.83 17.52 4.21
N GLY A 87 15.50 18.18 5.33
CA GLY A 87 14.88 19.51 5.34
C GLY A 87 13.37 19.52 5.11
N ARG A 88 12.74 18.36 4.90
CA ARG A 88 11.28 18.23 4.75
C ARG A 88 10.62 17.49 5.93
N GLU A 89 11.30 17.38 7.06
CA GLU A 89 10.83 16.66 8.24
C GLU A 89 9.53 17.26 8.82
N ALA A 90 9.38 18.59 8.79
CA ALA A 90 8.16 19.26 9.25
C ALA A 90 6.95 18.86 8.40
N GLU A 91 7.13 18.81 7.09
CA GLU A 91 6.11 18.40 6.12
C GLU A 91 5.73 16.93 6.31
N PHE A 92 6.72 16.05 6.47
CA PHE A 92 6.52 14.64 6.78
C PHE A 92 5.68 14.46 8.06
N ARG A 93 6.02 15.21 9.13
CA ARG A 93 5.31 15.14 10.42
C ARG A 93 3.87 15.65 10.32
N THR A 94 3.64 16.74 9.58
CA THR A 94 2.30 17.28 9.36
C THR A 94 1.43 16.28 8.58
N GLY A 95 1.99 15.66 7.53
CA GLY A 95 1.30 14.64 6.75
C GLY A 95 0.94 13.40 7.58
N LEU A 96 1.87 12.92 8.42
CA LEU A 96 1.60 11.79 9.30
C LEU A 96 0.50 12.10 10.32
N ALA A 97 0.54 13.29 10.94
CA ALA A 97 -0.50 13.66 11.92
C ALA A 97 -1.89 13.62 11.27
N TRP A 98 -2.04 14.18 10.07
CA TRP A 98 -3.32 14.15 9.36
C TRP A 98 -3.72 12.72 8.92
N ALA A 99 -2.76 11.90 8.50
CA ALA A 99 -3.02 10.51 8.19
C ALA A 99 -3.52 9.72 9.42
N LEU A 100 -2.95 9.95 10.59
CA LEU A 100 -3.39 9.28 11.83
C LEU A 100 -4.81 9.72 12.27
N GLU A 101 -5.21 10.99 12.05
CA GLU A 101 -6.59 11.44 12.24
C GLU A 101 -7.57 10.64 11.35
N TYR A 102 -7.22 10.44 10.07
CA TYR A 102 -8.03 9.60 9.18
C TYR A 102 -8.04 8.14 9.60
N ALA A 103 -6.88 7.59 9.98
CA ALA A 103 -6.77 6.20 10.41
C ALA A 103 -7.64 5.89 11.64
N GLU A 104 -7.77 6.85 12.56
CA GLU A 104 -8.65 6.74 13.72
C GLU A 104 -10.13 6.67 13.30
N VAL A 105 -10.59 7.62 12.47
CA VAL A 105 -12.00 7.69 12.03
C VAL A 105 -12.40 6.50 11.17
N LEU A 106 -11.48 6.01 10.32
CA LEU A 106 -11.71 4.89 9.40
C LEU A 106 -11.47 3.52 10.06
N ASP A 107 -11.00 3.51 11.32
CA ASP A 107 -10.48 2.31 12.01
C ASP A 107 -9.50 1.52 11.13
N CYS A 108 -8.64 2.24 10.40
CA CYS A 108 -7.68 1.63 9.50
C CYS A 108 -6.39 1.26 10.24
N PRO A 109 -6.00 -0.02 10.26
CA PRO A 109 -4.85 -0.47 11.05
C PRO A 109 -3.50 -0.08 10.45
N ARG A 110 -3.44 0.26 9.15
CA ARG A 110 -2.19 0.46 8.42
C ARG A 110 -2.19 1.75 7.63
N VAL A 111 -1.07 2.48 7.70
CA VAL A 111 -0.82 3.69 6.91
C VAL A 111 0.48 3.51 6.13
N HIS A 112 0.40 3.61 4.79
CA HIS A 112 1.60 3.55 3.95
C HIS A 112 2.35 4.88 4.03
N THR A 113 3.63 4.80 4.40
CA THR A 113 4.57 5.93 4.40
C THR A 113 5.25 6.03 3.05
N VAL A 114 4.79 6.96 2.21
CA VAL A 114 5.39 7.18 0.88
C VAL A 114 6.80 7.75 1.05
N VAL A 115 7.83 6.94 0.69
CA VAL A 115 9.23 7.22 1.04
C VAL A 115 9.77 8.47 0.35
N GLY A 116 9.63 8.57 -0.95
CA GLY A 116 10.07 9.73 -1.72
C GLY A 116 10.97 9.41 -2.89
N VAL A 117 11.06 10.37 -3.83
CA VAL A 117 12.03 10.38 -4.92
C VAL A 117 13.29 11.07 -4.44
N ARG A 118 14.44 10.40 -4.57
CA ARG A 118 15.74 10.95 -4.17
C ARG A 118 16.21 11.96 -5.21
N PRO A 119 16.38 13.24 -4.85
CA PRO A 119 16.85 14.26 -5.81
C PRO A 119 18.32 14.03 -6.18
N GLU A 120 18.69 14.56 -7.35
CA GLU A 120 20.08 14.60 -7.78
C GLU A 120 20.95 15.30 -6.73
N GLY A 121 22.16 14.76 -6.48
CA GLY A 121 23.08 15.29 -5.47
C GLY A 121 22.86 14.78 -4.04
N LEU A 122 21.71 14.24 -3.70
CA LEU A 122 21.50 13.59 -2.41
C LEU A 122 22.04 12.15 -2.47
N SER A 123 22.99 11.79 -1.58
CA SER A 123 23.50 10.43 -1.53
C SER A 123 22.44 9.45 -0.98
N ALA A 124 22.51 8.18 -1.38
CA ALA A 124 21.63 7.15 -0.85
C ALA A 124 21.74 7.02 0.68
N GLN A 125 22.98 7.10 1.21
CA GLN A 125 23.23 7.03 2.65
C GLN A 125 22.55 8.17 3.42
N GLN A 126 22.58 9.40 2.90
CA GLN A 126 21.90 10.53 3.55
C GLN A 126 20.36 10.37 3.51
N ALA A 127 19.83 9.88 2.39
CA ALA A 127 18.40 9.58 2.27
C ALA A 127 17.97 8.48 3.25
N ASP A 128 18.76 7.40 3.40
CA ASP A 128 18.52 6.33 4.38
C ASP A 128 18.56 6.86 5.82
N GLN A 129 19.54 7.69 6.16
CA GLN A 129 19.65 8.28 7.50
C GLN A 129 18.44 9.14 7.83
N THR A 130 17.98 9.95 6.87
CA THR A 130 16.78 10.78 7.03
C THR A 130 15.54 9.90 7.17
N LEU A 131 15.38 8.89 6.34
CA LEU A 131 14.27 7.94 6.37
C LEU A 131 14.20 7.23 7.73
N VAL A 132 15.30 6.68 8.20
CA VAL A 132 15.37 5.99 9.51
C VAL A 132 15.03 6.94 10.65
N THR A 133 15.54 8.19 10.62
CA THR A 133 15.27 9.19 11.67
C THR A 133 13.78 9.56 11.70
N ASN A 134 13.20 9.80 10.53
CA ASN A 134 11.78 10.12 10.39
C ASN A 134 10.89 8.95 10.84
N LEU A 135 11.22 7.73 10.45
CA LEU A 135 10.47 6.53 10.81
C LEU A 135 10.54 6.20 12.31
N LYS A 136 11.69 6.40 12.97
CA LYS A 136 11.80 6.25 14.44
C LYS A 136 10.83 7.16 15.18
N TRP A 137 10.72 8.41 14.75
CA TRP A 137 9.75 9.35 15.30
C TRP A 137 8.32 8.95 14.94
N ALA A 138 8.07 8.61 13.68
CA ALA A 138 6.74 8.25 13.16
C ALA A 138 6.19 7.00 13.83
N ALA A 139 7.02 5.97 14.05
CA ALA A 139 6.65 4.74 14.75
C ALA A 139 6.09 5.01 16.14
N GLN A 140 6.69 5.94 16.88
CA GLN A 140 6.21 6.33 18.20
C GLN A 140 4.82 7.01 18.16
N GLN A 141 4.57 7.84 17.12
CA GLN A 141 3.27 8.48 16.96
C GLN A 141 2.20 7.48 16.54
N ALA A 142 2.52 6.62 15.58
CA ALA A 142 1.62 5.57 15.10
C ALA A 142 1.30 4.54 16.20
N ALA A 143 2.27 4.17 17.05
CA ALA A 143 2.05 3.28 18.18
C ALA A 143 1.05 3.85 19.20
N LYS A 144 1.08 5.16 19.47
CA LYS A 144 0.10 5.83 20.33
C LYS A 144 -1.31 5.76 19.78
N ALA A 145 -1.43 5.75 18.45
CA ALA A 145 -2.70 5.60 17.74
C ALA A 145 -3.09 4.12 17.50
N GLY A 146 -2.25 3.15 17.91
CA GLY A 146 -2.48 1.73 17.67
C GLY A 146 -2.41 1.36 16.19
N ARG A 147 -1.55 2.02 15.40
CA ARG A 147 -1.44 1.81 13.94
C ARG A 147 -0.05 1.37 13.54
N ASP A 148 0.01 0.56 12.47
CA ASP A 148 1.24 0.16 11.81
C ASP A 148 1.56 1.11 10.65
N LEU A 149 2.85 1.37 10.43
CA LEU A 149 3.35 2.09 9.26
C LEU A 149 3.88 1.09 8.23
N MET A 150 3.49 1.28 6.97
CA MET A 150 3.96 0.43 5.88
C MET A 150 5.02 1.16 5.05
N LEU A 151 6.07 0.44 4.67
CA LEU A 151 7.04 0.86 3.65
C LEU A 151 6.90 -0.01 2.41
N GLU A 152 6.83 0.62 1.26
CA GLU A 152 6.70 -0.07 -0.01
C GLU A 152 7.93 0.17 -0.89
N PRO A 153 8.65 -0.88 -1.30
CA PRO A 153 9.60 -0.81 -2.40
C PRO A 153 8.87 -0.66 -3.74
N ILE A 154 9.13 0.46 -4.43
CA ILE A 154 8.47 0.81 -5.69
C ILE A 154 9.46 0.80 -6.86
N ASN A 155 9.07 0.19 -7.99
CA ASN A 155 9.89 0.11 -9.18
C ASN A 155 10.07 1.48 -9.87
N THR A 156 11.21 1.65 -10.53
CA THR A 156 11.58 2.90 -11.21
C THR A 156 10.97 3.06 -12.61
N ARG A 157 10.28 2.05 -13.13
CA ARG A 157 9.48 2.17 -14.35
C ARG A 157 8.25 3.06 -14.09
N ASN A 158 7.57 2.85 -12.95
CA ASN A 158 6.39 3.61 -12.55
C ASN A 158 6.74 4.94 -11.87
N ILE A 159 7.75 4.94 -10.97
CA ILE A 159 8.21 6.17 -10.29
C ILE A 159 9.73 6.29 -10.45
N PRO A 160 10.21 6.97 -11.51
CA PRO A 160 11.64 7.18 -11.72
C PRO A 160 12.31 7.86 -10.53
N GLY A 161 13.44 7.32 -10.08
CA GLY A 161 14.22 7.86 -8.96
C GLY A 161 13.64 7.60 -7.57
N PHE A 162 12.58 6.79 -7.42
CA PHE A 162 12.06 6.41 -6.12
C PHE A 162 13.17 5.78 -5.27
N HIS A 163 13.30 6.22 -4.00
CA HIS A 163 14.47 5.89 -3.21
C HIS A 163 14.47 4.41 -2.76
N LEU A 164 13.34 3.91 -2.30
CA LEU A 164 13.20 2.54 -1.80
C LEU A 164 12.66 1.63 -2.92
N GLN A 165 13.50 0.73 -3.45
CA GLN A 165 13.16 -0.04 -4.65
C GLN A 165 13.16 -1.56 -4.44
N ARG A 166 13.83 -2.06 -3.37
CA ARG A 166 14.12 -3.49 -3.16
C ARG A 166 13.68 -3.97 -1.80
N GLN A 167 13.30 -5.22 -1.72
CA GLN A 167 12.86 -5.85 -0.47
C GLN A 167 13.99 -5.90 0.56
N ASP A 168 15.22 -6.29 0.15
CA ASP A 168 16.39 -6.32 1.05
C ASP A 168 16.68 -4.94 1.66
N HIS A 169 16.57 -3.87 0.86
CA HIS A 169 16.76 -2.50 1.35
C HIS A 169 15.66 -2.11 2.35
N ALA A 170 14.39 -2.42 2.06
CA ALA A 170 13.28 -2.14 2.98
C ALA A 170 13.50 -2.85 4.34
N HIS A 171 13.86 -4.13 4.32
CA HIS A 171 14.12 -4.90 5.54
C HIS A 171 15.33 -4.38 6.33
N ALA A 172 16.38 -3.89 5.65
CA ALA A 172 17.52 -3.23 6.31
C ALA A 172 17.10 -1.89 6.98
N ILE A 173 16.22 -1.10 6.34
CA ILE A 173 15.64 0.11 6.94
C ILE A 173 14.82 -0.26 8.19
N LEU A 174 13.96 -1.28 8.13
CA LEU A 174 13.19 -1.74 9.29
C LEU A 174 14.10 -2.13 10.46
N GLU A 175 15.17 -2.85 10.19
CA GLU A 175 16.16 -3.25 11.21
C GLU A 175 16.82 -2.02 11.86
N ALA A 176 17.22 -1.03 11.05
CA ALA A 176 17.79 0.22 11.54
C ALA A 176 16.80 1.08 12.34
N VAL A 177 15.51 1.03 12.01
CA VAL A 177 14.41 1.68 12.75
C VAL A 177 14.19 0.99 14.10
N GLY A 178 14.13 -0.34 14.14
CA GLY A 178 13.99 -1.14 15.33
C GLY A 178 12.63 -1.02 16.03
N ALA A 179 11.55 -0.80 15.27
CA ALA A 179 10.19 -0.67 15.79
C ALA A 179 9.27 -1.72 15.14
N ASP A 180 8.51 -2.47 15.96
CA ASP A 180 7.67 -3.58 15.50
C ASP A 180 6.46 -3.15 14.69
N ASN A 181 6.02 -1.89 14.85
CA ASN A 181 4.91 -1.30 14.12
C ASN A 181 5.32 -0.57 12.82
N VAL A 182 6.56 -0.79 12.37
CA VAL A 182 7.00 -0.41 11.01
C VAL A 182 7.24 -1.69 10.23
N LYS A 183 6.49 -1.89 9.15
CA LYS A 183 6.48 -3.14 8.39
C LYS A 183 6.59 -2.88 6.89
N VAL A 184 6.83 -3.92 6.12
CA VAL A 184 6.88 -3.86 4.66
C VAL A 184 5.48 -4.10 4.09
N GLN A 185 5.08 -3.23 3.15
CA GLN A 185 4.06 -3.50 2.16
C GLN A 185 4.76 -4.13 0.97
N MET A 186 4.58 -5.45 0.81
CA MET A 186 5.23 -6.19 -0.26
C MET A 186 4.31 -6.25 -1.49
N ASP A 187 4.44 -5.26 -2.38
CA ASP A 187 3.78 -5.33 -3.69
C ASP A 187 4.55 -6.25 -4.63
N LEU A 188 3.90 -7.35 -5.01
CA LEU A 188 4.48 -8.38 -5.87
C LEU A 188 4.69 -7.89 -7.31
N PHE A 189 3.90 -6.92 -7.78
CA PHE A 189 4.11 -6.27 -9.07
C PHE A 189 5.43 -5.49 -9.11
N HIS A 190 5.67 -4.64 -8.09
CA HIS A 190 6.90 -3.89 -8.01
C HIS A 190 8.11 -4.81 -7.78
N CYS A 191 7.97 -5.80 -6.92
CA CYS A 191 9.02 -6.77 -6.63
C CYS A 191 9.40 -7.58 -7.88
N GLN A 192 8.44 -8.04 -8.69
CA GLN A 192 8.73 -8.78 -9.93
C GLN A 192 9.54 -7.94 -10.92
N ILE A 193 9.18 -6.68 -11.09
CA ILE A 193 9.86 -5.79 -12.05
C ILE A 193 11.31 -5.51 -11.66
N VAL A 194 11.60 -5.38 -10.36
CA VAL A 194 12.94 -4.97 -9.88
C VAL A 194 13.82 -6.18 -9.57
N GLU A 195 13.25 -7.21 -8.94
CA GLU A 195 14.03 -8.30 -8.36
C GLU A 195 13.70 -9.66 -8.95
N GLY A 196 12.42 -9.90 -9.28
CA GLY A 196 11.94 -11.25 -9.64
C GLY A 196 12.01 -12.22 -8.47
N ASP A 197 11.97 -13.53 -8.78
CA ASP A 197 12.12 -14.62 -7.79
C ASP A 197 11.15 -14.48 -6.59
N LEU A 198 9.88 -14.16 -6.88
CA LEU A 198 8.86 -13.85 -5.87
C LEU A 198 8.68 -14.96 -4.85
N SER A 199 8.73 -16.24 -5.27
CA SER A 199 8.56 -17.37 -4.36
C SER A 199 9.64 -17.41 -3.28
N THR A 200 10.90 -17.18 -3.64
CA THR A 200 12.01 -17.08 -2.69
C THR A 200 11.84 -15.87 -1.76
N LYS A 201 11.45 -14.71 -2.31
CA LYS A 201 11.23 -13.48 -1.53
C LYS A 201 10.09 -13.64 -0.51
N ILE A 202 8.95 -14.20 -0.91
CA ILE A 202 7.84 -14.49 -0.01
C ILE A 202 8.29 -15.45 1.10
N SER A 203 8.98 -16.55 0.74
CA SER A 203 9.48 -17.55 1.69
C SER A 203 10.52 -16.99 2.66
N GLN A 204 11.31 -16.02 2.22
CA GLN A 204 12.33 -15.36 3.04
C GLN A 204 11.72 -14.36 4.02
N TYR A 205 10.80 -13.52 3.56
CA TYR A 205 10.39 -12.35 4.32
C TYR A 205 9.10 -12.53 5.12
N LEU A 206 8.11 -13.28 4.61
CA LEU A 206 6.85 -13.45 5.31
C LEU A 206 7.02 -14.10 6.70
N PRO A 207 7.87 -15.14 6.90
CA PRO A 207 8.07 -15.73 8.22
C PRO A 207 8.74 -14.80 9.26
N THR A 208 9.32 -13.68 8.82
CA THR A 208 9.97 -12.73 9.74
C THR A 208 8.98 -11.92 10.59
N GLY A 209 7.68 -11.94 10.25
CA GLY A 209 6.66 -11.07 10.85
C GLY A 209 6.75 -9.60 10.42
N ARG A 210 7.71 -9.26 9.53
CA ARG A 210 7.95 -7.88 9.06
C ARG A 210 7.14 -7.50 7.83
N VAL A 211 6.45 -8.44 7.16
CA VAL A 211 5.51 -8.15 6.07
C VAL A 211 4.14 -7.91 6.68
N GLY A 212 3.66 -6.67 6.62
CA GLY A 212 2.37 -6.27 7.21
C GLY A 212 1.21 -6.29 6.22
N HIS A 213 1.50 -6.24 4.93
CA HIS A 213 0.51 -6.19 3.85
C HIS A 213 1.13 -6.67 2.54
N PHE A 214 0.35 -7.36 1.73
CA PHE A 214 0.71 -7.65 0.34
C PHE A 214 -0.13 -6.82 -0.61
N GLN A 215 0.45 -6.53 -1.79
CA GLN A 215 -0.30 -6.07 -2.95
C GLN A 215 0.11 -6.86 -4.18
N PHE A 216 -0.74 -6.83 -5.20
CA PHE A 216 -0.45 -7.53 -6.44
C PHE A 216 -1.12 -6.90 -7.66
N ALA A 217 -0.47 -7.06 -8.79
CA ALA A 217 -0.98 -6.93 -10.15
C ALA A 217 -0.16 -7.82 -11.08
N ASP A 218 -0.70 -8.22 -12.21
CA ASP A 218 0.08 -8.99 -13.18
C ASP A 218 1.05 -8.10 -13.97
N VAL A 219 2.18 -8.67 -14.35
CA VAL A 219 3.27 -7.99 -15.07
C VAL A 219 3.19 -8.42 -16.54
N PRO A 220 3.38 -7.50 -17.52
CA PRO A 220 3.87 -6.12 -17.38
C PRO A 220 2.80 -5.03 -17.29
N ALA A 221 1.53 -5.33 -17.58
CA ALA A 221 0.51 -4.32 -17.84
C ALA A 221 -0.21 -3.78 -16.59
N ARG A 222 0.05 -4.37 -15.40
CA ARG A 222 -0.57 -4.04 -14.12
C ARG A 222 -2.08 -4.30 -14.11
N HIS A 223 -2.52 -5.40 -14.74
CA HIS A 223 -3.90 -5.86 -14.78
C HIS A 223 -4.16 -7.01 -13.79
N GLU A 224 -5.37 -7.58 -13.82
CA GLU A 224 -5.79 -8.71 -12.99
C GLU A 224 -4.98 -10.00 -13.23
N PRO A 225 -4.98 -10.95 -12.28
CA PRO A 225 -4.33 -12.26 -12.40
C PRO A 225 -4.68 -13.02 -13.66
N GLY A 226 -3.66 -13.55 -14.33
CA GLY A 226 -3.79 -14.33 -15.57
C GLY A 226 -3.73 -13.49 -16.84
N SER A 227 -3.46 -12.19 -16.71
CA SER A 227 -3.29 -11.27 -17.85
C SER A 227 -1.82 -11.13 -18.29
N GLY A 228 -0.86 -11.69 -17.55
CA GLY A 228 0.57 -11.49 -17.78
C GLY A 228 1.42 -12.73 -17.47
N GLU A 229 2.62 -12.51 -16.90
CA GLU A 229 3.66 -13.53 -16.78
C GLU A 229 3.68 -14.30 -15.44
N LEU A 230 2.84 -13.92 -14.44
CA LEU A 230 2.93 -14.47 -13.10
C LEU A 230 2.00 -15.67 -12.89
N ASN A 231 2.48 -16.69 -12.19
CA ASN A 231 1.66 -17.82 -11.76
C ASN A 231 0.99 -17.52 -10.42
N TRP A 232 -0.15 -16.86 -10.47
CA TRP A 232 -0.88 -16.42 -9.26
C TRP A 232 -1.40 -17.58 -8.41
N ASP A 233 -1.75 -18.71 -9.01
CA ASP A 233 -2.17 -19.91 -8.26
C ASP A 233 -1.07 -20.40 -7.34
N HIS A 234 0.16 -20.44 -7.85
CA HIS A 234 1.34 -20.80 -7.06
C HIS A 234 1.64 -19.76 -5.96
N LEU A 235 1.64 -18.47 -6.31
CA LEU A 235 1.99 -17.41 -5.37
C LEU A 235 0.97 -17.28 -4.23
N PHE A 236 -0.33 -17.33 -4.53
CA PHE A 236 -1.37 -17.29 -3.50
C PHE A 236 -1.36 -18.54 -2.61
N ALA A 237 -1.14 -19.73 -3.17
CA ALA A 237 -1.00 -20.95 -2.38
C ALA A 237 0.24 -20.89 -1.46
N LEU A 238 1.35 -20.29 -1.93
CA LEU A 238 2.56 -20.11 -1.13
C LEU A 238 2.31 -19.15 0.03
N ILE A 239 1.68 -17.98 -0.21
CA ILE A 239 1.32 -17.03 0.83
C ILE A 239 0.40 -17.69 1.86
N ASP A 240 -0.63 -18.39 1.41
CA ASP A 240 -1.61 -19.07 2.28
C ASP A 240 -0.94 -20.12 3.20
N ARG A 241 -0.07 -20.95 2.62
CA ARG A 241 0.68 -21.96 3.37
C ARG A 241 1.55 -21.33 4.46
N ILE A 242 2.37 -20.34 4.10
CA ILE A 242 3.26 -19.67 5.08
C ILE A 242 2.43 -18.90 6.11
N SER A 243 1.32 -18.29 5.72
CA SER A 243 0.42 -17.61 6.65
C SER A 243 -0.15 -18.58 7.69
N ALA A 244 -0.54 -19.78 7.28
CA ALA A 244 -1.01 -20.82 8.21
C ALA A 244 0.08 -21.28 9.18
N GLU A 245 1.33 -21.36 8.72
CA GLU A 245 2.50 -21.76 9.53
C GLU A 245 2.92 -20.67 10.53
N THR A 246 2.76 -19.39 10.17
CA THR A 246 3.28 -18.25 10.94
C THR A 246 2.21 -17.48 11.72
N GLY A 247 0.93 -17.73 11.44
CA GLY A 247 -0.17 -16.95 11.99
C GLY A 247 -0.35 -15.58 11.35
N TRP A 248 0.25 -15.33 10.16
CA TRP A 248 0.04 -14.06 9.45
C TRP A 248 -1.43 -13.93 9.03
N ASP A 249 -2.05 -12.83 9.43
CA ASP A 249 -3.47 -12.55 9.21
C ASP A 249 -3.73 -11.29 8.37
N GLY A 250 -2.73 -10.85 7.62
CA GLY A 250 -2.80 -9.66 6.77
C GLY A 250 -3.75 -9.79 5.58
N TRP A 251 -3.78 -8.78 4.75
CA TRP A 251 -4.56 -8.69 3.52
C TRP A 251 -3.67 -8.65 2.29
N VAL A 252 -4.24 -9.05 1.15
CA VAL A 252 -3.59 -8.99 -0.16
C VAL A 252 -4.40 -8.01 -1.02
N GLY A 253 -3.87 -6.81 -1.24
CA GLY A 253 -4.51 -5.73 -1.97
C GLY A 253 -4.51 -5.97 -3.48
N CYS A 254 -5.67 -5.84 -4.10
CA CYS A 254 -5.85 -5.92 -5.56
C CYS A 254 -5.45 -4.60 -6.22
N GLU A 255 -4.15 -4.28 -6.23
CA GLU A 255 -3.66 -2.99 -6.72
C GLU A 255 -3.39 -3.02 -8.24
N TYR A 256 -4.42 -3.30 -9.01
CA TYR A 256 -4.35 -3.38 -10.46
C TYR A 256 -5.42 -2.53 -11.16
N ILE A 257 -5.13 -2.13 -12.38
CA ILE A 257 -6.07 -1.48 -13.28
C ILE A 257 -6.78 -2.60 -14.07
N PRO A 258 -8.10 -2.74 -14.00
CA PRO A 258 -8.81 -3.74 -14.80
C PRO A 258 -8.47 -3.63 -16.29
N ALA A 259 -8.21 -4.75 -16.96
CA ALA A 259 -7.94 -4.75 -18.40
C ALA A 259 -9.14 -4.24 -19.20
N ASP A 260 -10.34 -4.53 -18.71
CA ASP A 260 -11.60 -3.94 -19.22
C ASP A 260 -12.05 -2.79 -18.30
N THR A 261 -11.88 -1.56 -18.76
CA THR A 261 -12.30 -0.34 -18.04
C THR A 261 -13.71 0.13 -18.39
N SER A 262 -14.45 -0.61 -19.23
CA SER A 262 -15.85 -0.31 -19.55
C SER A 262 -16.78 -0.59 -18.36
N SER A 263 -18.02 -0.15 -18.45
CA SER A 263 -19.00 -0.33 -17.36
C SER A 263 -19.12 -1.80 -16.94
N GLY A 264 -18.89 -2.04 -15.64
CA GLY A 264 -18.88 -3.39 -15.04
C GLY A 264 -17.66 -4.23 -15.41
N GLY A 265 -16.62 -3.65 -16.04
CA GLY A 265 -15.41 -4.37 -16.46
C GLY A 265 -14.65 -4.98 -15.28
N THR A 266 -14.52 -4.25 -14.17
CA THR A 266 -13.90 -4.78 -12.94
C THR A 266 -14.59 -6.08 -12.50
N SER A 267 -15.91 -6.09 -12.36
CA SER A 267 -16.67 -7.27 -11.91
C SER A 267 -16.50 -8.46 -12.86
N ARG A 268 -16.47 -8.24 -14.17
CA ARG A 268 -16.19 -9.30 -15.15
C ARG A 268 -14.76 -9.86 -15.02
N GLY A 269 -13.79 -8.99 -14.74
CA GLY A 269 -12.39 -9.36 -14.54
C GLY A 269 -12.12 -10.17 -13.27
N LEU A 270 -13.07 -10.26 -12.33
CA LEU A 270 -12.90 -11.00 -11.06
C LEU A 270 -13.10 -12.51 -11.15
N ALA A 271 -13.23 -13.09 -12.35
CA ALA A 271 -13.39 -14.53 -12.53
C ALA A 271 -12.26 -15.35 -11.84
N TRP A 272 -11.03 -14.83 -11.80
CA TRP A 272 -9.89 -15.46 -11.14
C TRP A 272 -10.12 -15.66 -9.63
N MET A 273 -10.88 -14.77 -8.99
CA MET A 273 -11.11 -14.79 -7.53
C MET A 273 -12.10 -15.87 -7.09
N GLN A 274 -12.93 -16.39 -7.99
CA GLN A 274 -13.99 -17.36 -7.64
C GLN A 274 -13.45 -18.63 -6.99
N LYS A 275 -12.25 -19.09 -7.37
CA LYS A 275 -11.60 -20.28 -6.79
C LYS A 275 -11.03 -20.06 -5.37
N TYR A 276 -11.03 -18.82 -4.89
CA TYR A 276 -10.53 -18.43 -3.57
C TYR A 276 -11.66 -17.92 -2.63
N ARG A 277 -12.92 -18.16 -2.99
CA ARG A 277 -14.11 -17.81 -2.19
C ARG A 277 -14.59 -18.97 -1.33
#